data_941dbc93ac1e565690bb330b595ac9c4
#
_entry.id   941dbc93ac1e565690bb330b595ac9c4
#
_cell.length_a   1.000
_cell.length_b   1.000
_cell.length_c   1.000
_cell.angle_alpha   90.00
_cell.angle_beta   90.00
_cell.angle_gamma   90.00
#
_symmetry.space_group_name_H-M   'P 1'
#
loop_
_entity.id
_entity.type
_entity.pdbx_description
1 polymer ?
#
loop_
_entity_poly.entity_id
_entity_poly.type
_entity_poly.pdbx_seq_one_letter_code
_entity_poly.pdbx_strand_id
1 'polypeptide(L)'
;MKRKTIDIITLGCSKNLVDSEQLMRQLEEAGYNVTHDAEKPEGEIAVINTCGFIGDAKEESINMILEFAQEKEEGNLEKLFVMGCLSERYLQELAIEIPQVDKFYGKFNWKELLQDLGKAYHDELYIERTLTTPEHYAYLKISEGCDRKCSYCAIPIITGRHVSRPMEEILEEVKYLVSRGVKEFQVIAQELTYYGVDLYKKQMLPELIECISDIPGVEWIRLHYAYPAHFPTDLFRVMRERDNVCKYMDIALQHISDNMLERMRRHVTKEDTYRLIEQFRREVPGIHLRTTLMVGHPGETEVDFEELKEFVRKVRFDRVGAFTYSEEEGTYAAKHYEDSVPAEIKQARLDELMDIQQGISAELSAAKVGKQMRVIIDRVEGDYYIGRTEFDSPEVDPEVLIDRLDGTSLIIGNFYQIEVVDSDDFDLFGKVV
;
A
#
# COMPACT_ATOMS: atom_id res chain seq x y z
N MET A 1 -20.46 -12.29 -32.10
CA MET A 1 -19.25 -11.47 -32.29
C MET A 1 -18.24 -11.95 -31.26
N LYS A 2 -16.96 -12.05 -31.62
CA LYS A 2 -15.90 -12.31 -30.64
C LYS A 2 -15.83 -11.08 -29.71
N ARG A 3 -15.75 -11.27 -28.39
CA ARG A 3 -15.58 -10.15 -27.46
C ARG A 3 -14.21 -9.53 -27.71
N LYS A 4 -14.11 -8.21 -27.72
CA LYS A 4 -12.82 -7.50 -27.72
C LYS A 4 -12.13 -7.69 -26.36
N THR A 5 -10.83 -7.77 -26.38
CA THR A 5 -10.01 -7.87 -25.16
C THR A 5 -9.44 -6.49 -24.81
N ILE A 6 -9.45 -6.17 -23.54
CA ILE A 6 -8.84 -4.96 -22.98
C ILE A 6 -7.80 -5.40 -21.95
N ASP A 7 -6.58 -4.91 -22.11
CA ASP A 7 -5.50 -5.09 -21.17
C ASP A 7 -5.49 -3.93 -20.17
N ILE A 8 -5.54 -4.25 -18.89
CA ILE A 8 -5.38 -3.28 -17.80
C ILE A 8 -4.00 -3.47 -17.21
N ILE A 9 -3.16 -2.45 -17.28
CA ILE A 9 -1.83 -2.43 -16.67
C ILE A 9 -1.88 -1.53 -15.45
N THR A 10 -1.49 -2.06 -14.29
CA THR A 10 -1.57 -1.34 -13.02
C THR A 10 -0.19 -1.09 -12.47
N LEU A 11 0.19 0.18 -12.35
CA LEU A 11 1.46 0.60 -11.79
C LEU A 11 1.27 1.27 -10.43
N GLY A 12 2.26 1.08 -9.56
CA GLY A 12 2.36 1.78 -8.29
C GLY A 12 1.74 1.04 -7.11
N CYS A 13 0.77 1.60 -6.42
CA CYS A 13 0.36 1.15 -5.09
C CYS A 13 -0.97 0.41 -5.06
N SER A 14 -1.26 -0.25 -3.93
CA SER A 14 -2.52 -0.96 -3.66
C SER A 14 -3.79 -0.12 -3.86
N LYS A 15 -3.71 1.24 -3.76
CA LYS A 15 -4.87 2.11 -4.05
C LYS A 15 -5.16 2.12 -5.55
N ASN A 16 -4.12 2.18 -6.40
CA ASN A 16 -4.29 2.05 -7.85
C ASN A 16 -4.81 0.66 -8.23
N LEU A 17 -4.36 -0.38 -7.54
CA LEU A 17 -4.84 -1.74 -7.76
C LEU A 17 -6.36 -1.83 -7.52
N VAL A 18 -6.86 -1.32 -6.40
CA VAL A 18 -8.31 -1.26 -6.13
C VAL A 18 -9.06 -0.50 -7.23
N ASP A 19 -8.49 0.61 -7.72
CA ASP A 19 -9.10 1.39 -8.81
C ASP A 19 -9.15 0.58 -10.12
N SER A 20 -8.08 -0.16 -10.45
CA SER A 20 -8.05 -1.05 -11.61
C SER A 20 -9.04 -2.21 -11.49
N GLU A 21 -9.14 -2.85 -10.34
CA GLU A 21 -10.08 -3.96 -10.09
C GLU A 21 -11.54 -3.53 -10.24
N GLN A 22 -11.89 -2.31 -9.80
CA GLN A 22 -13.20 -1.74 -10.03
C GLN A 22 -13.45 -1.45 -11.51
N LEU A 23 -12.47 -0.88 -12.22
CA LEU A 23 -12.56 -0.63 -13.65
C LEU A 23 -12.71 -1.93 -14.44
N MET A 24 -11.93 -2.96 -14.10
CA MET A 24 -12.02 -4.29 -14.72
C MET A 24 -13.43 -4.85 -14.62
N ARG A 25 -14.04 -4.80 -13.43
CA ARG A 25 -15.42 -5.27 -13.24
C ARG A 25 -16.43 -4.51 -14.11
N GLN A 26 -16.28 -3.20 -14.26
CA GLN A 26 -17.11 -2.37 -15.15
C GLN A 26 -16.94 -2.76 -16.63
N LEU A 27 -15.71 -3.03 -17.07
CA LEU A 27 -15.41 -3.45 -18.43
C LEU A 27 -15.94 -4.85 -18.75
N GLU A 28 -15.86 -5.78 -17.80
CA GLU A 28 -16.44 -7.12 -17.94
C GLU A 28 -17.96 -7.06 -18.11
N GLU A 29 -18.65 -6.24 -17.30
CA GLU A 29 -20.08 -6.02 -17.42
C GLU A 29 -20.44 -5.37 -18.77
N ALA A 30 -19.58 -4.47 -19.25
CA ALA A 30 -19.71 -3.87 -20.57
C ALA A 30 -19.48 -4.84 -21.75
N GLY A 31 -19.09 -6.10 -21.44
CA GLY A 31 -18.96 -7.21 -22.39
C GLY A 31 -17.57 -7.36 -23.02
N TYR A 32 -16.53 -6.82 -22.41
CA TYR A 32 -15.14 -7.08 -22.77
C TYR A 32 -14.59 -8.34 -22.11
N ASN A 33 -13.57 -8.96 -22.70
CA ASN A 33 -12.64 -9.79 -21.96
C ASN A 33 -11.57 -8.87 -21.38
N VAL A 34 -11.23 -9.05 -20.12
CA VAL A 34 -10.23 -8.21 -19.45
C VAL A 34 -9.04 -9.09 -19.05
N THR A 35 -7.83 -8.63 -19.37
CA THR A 35 -6.57 -9.19 -18.86
C THR A 35 -5.92 -8.19 -17.95
N HIS A 36 -5.07 -8.63 -17.04
CA HIS A 36 -4.40 -7.77 -16.06
C HIS A 36 -2.89 -8.02 -16.11
N ASP A 37 -2.13 -6.91 -16.14
CA ASP A 37 -0.67 -6.87 -16.10
C ASP A 37 0.00 -7.77 -17.15
N ALA A 38 -0.54 -7.79 -18.38
CA ALA A 38 0.10 -8.44 -19.51
C ALA A 38 1.43 -7.75 -19.85
N GLU A 39 2.51 -8.52 -19.96
CA GLU A 39 3.84 -7.98 -20.34
C GLU A 39 3.85 -7.35 -21.74
N LYS A 40 2.97 -7.80 -22.61
CA LYS A 40 2.74 -7.28 -23.96
C LYS A 40 1.26 -7.26 -24.26
N PRO A 41 0.81 -6.39 -25.19
CA PRO A 41 -0.60 -6.35 -25.55
C PRO A 41 -1.14 -7.73 -25.98
N GLU A 42 -2.13 -8.22 -25.25
CA GLU A 42 -2.92 -9.41 -25.61
C GLU A 42 -4.25 -9.04 -26.26
N GLY A 43 -4.71 -7.81 -26.00
CA GLY A 43 -5.96 -7.25 -26.44
C GLY A 43 -5.82 -6.22 -27.56
N GLU A 44 -6.98 -5.79 -28.09
CA GLU A 44 -7.03 -4.72 -29.08
C GLU A 44 -6.95 -3.32 -28.43
N ILE A 45 -7.15 -3.25 -27.10
CA ILE A 45 -7.19 -2.00 -26.34
C ILE A 45 -6.35 -2.18 -25.06
N ALA A 46 -5.55 -1.18 -24.73
CA ALA A 46 -4.86 -1.15 -23.43
C ALA A 46 -5.26 0.11 -22.63
N VAL A 47 -5.33 -0.06 -21.32
CA VAL A 47 -5.50 1.02 -20.33
C VAL A 47 -4.40 0.91 -19.30
N ILE A 48 -3.54 1.92 -19.21
CA ILE A 48 -2.45 1.97 -18.23
C ILE A 48 -2.87 2.88 -17.08
N ASN A 49 -2.99 2.30 -15.88
CA ASN A 49 -3.22 3.02 -14.64
C ASN A 49 -1.88 3.34 -13.96
N THR A 50 -1.47 4.59 -14.03
CA THR A 50 -0.12 5.07 -13.78
C THR A 50 0.10 5.55 -12.34
N CYS A 51 1.34 5.44 -11.85
CA CYS A 51 1.82 6.05 -10.62
C CYS A 51 2.55 7.37 -10.89
N GLY A 52 2.26 8.41 -10.10
CA GLY A 52 2.86 9.75 -10.24
C GLY A 52 3.41 10.29 -8.92
N PHE A 53 3.72 9.39 -7.95
CA PHE A 53 4.02 9.80 -6.59
C PHE A 53 5.48 10.23 -6.39
N ILE A 54 6.44 9.42 -6.82
CA ILE A 54 7.89 9.68 -6.70
C ILE A 54 8.59 9.46 -8.04
N GLY A 55 9.84 9.96 -8.15
CA GLY A 55 10.64 9.93 -9.38
C GLY A 55 10.66 8.58 -10.07
N ASP A 56 11.10 7.52 -9.39
CA ASP A 56 11.23 6.17 -9.94
C ASP A 56 9.90 5.61 -10.45
N ALA A 57 8.80 5.80 -9.70
CA ALA A 57 7.49 5.35 -10.13
C ALA A 57 6.91 6.14 -11.31
N LYS A 58 7.33 7.41 -11.47
CA LYS A 58 7.01 8.21 -12.66
C LYS A 58 7.77 7.69 -13.87
N GLU A 59 9.06 7.39 -13.72
CA GLU A 59 9.90 6.82 -14.78
C GLU A 59 9.37 5.47 -15.24
N GLU A 60 9.05 4.56 -14.34
CA GLU A 60 8.40 3.29 -14.62
C GLU A 60 7.12 3.48 -15.43
N SER A 61 6.25 4.41 -14.99
CA SER A 61 5.00 4.70 -15.67
C SER A 61 5.20 5.25 -17.08
N ILE A 62 6.17 6.16 -17.26
CA ILE A 62 6.50 6.72 -18.58
C ILE A 62 7.03 5.63 -19.50
N ASN A 63 7.96 4.79 -19.01
CA ASN A 63 8.54 3.71 -19.80
C ASN A 63 7.46 2.72 -20.27
N MET A 64 6.54 2.34 -19.40
CA MET A 64 5.41 1.48 -19.76
C MET A 64 4.50 2.12 -20.83
N ILE A 65 4.20 3.41 -20.70
CA ILE A 65 3.41 4.13 -21.72
C ILE A 65 4.14 4.12 -23.07
N LEU A 66 5.45 4.36 -23.08
CA LEU A 66 6.25 4.38 -24.32
C LEU A 66 6.34 3.00 -24.98
N GLU A 67 6.45 1.94 -24.18
CA GLU A 67 6.45 0.56 -24.68
C GLU A 67 5.13 0.21 -25.38
N PHE A 68 3.98 0.50 -24.73
CA PHE A 68 2.66 0.27 -25.33
C PHE A 68 2.37 1.22 -26.49
N ALA A 69 2.93 2.43 -26.50
CA ALA A 69 2.84 3.35 -27.63
C ALA A 69 3.56 2.79 -28.87
N GLN A 70 4.73 2.15 -28.68
CA GLN A 70 5.46 1.46 -29.75
C GLN A 70 4.65 0.28 -30.28
N GLU A 71 4.10 -0.58 -29.43
CA GLU A 71 3.24 -1.70 -29.84
C GLU A 71 2.05 -1.24 -30.67
N LYS A 72 1.49 -0.06 -30.36
CA LYS A 72 0.43 0.56 -31.15
C LYS A 72 0.93 1.01 -32.52
N GLU A 73 2.09 1.64 -32.63
CA GLU A 73 2.70 2.03 -33.92
C GLU A 73 3.01 0.81 -34.80
N GLU A 74 3.38 -0.30 -34.21
CA GLU A 74 3.62 -1.58 -34.91
C GLU A 74 2.32 -2.28 -35.34
N GLY A 75 1.16 -1.79 -34.88
CA GLY A 75 -0.16 -2.31 -35.24
C GLY A 75 -0.65 -3.48 -34.39
N ASN A 76 0.02 -3.75 -33.26
CA ASN A 76 -0.34 -4.79 -32.30
C ASN A 76 -1.44 -4.34 -31.34
N LEU A 77 -1.73 -3.03 -31.29
CA LEU A 77 -2.74 -2.42 -30.44
C LEU A 77 -3.58 -1.42 -31.22
N GLU A 78 -4.93 -1.48 -31.13
CA GLU A 78 -5.82 -0.54 -31.80
C GLU A 78 -5.93 0.79 -31.03
N LYS A 79 -6.03 0.73 -29.68
CA LYS A 79 -6.22 1.89 -28.80
C LYS A 79 -5.38 1.78 -27.56
N LEU A 80 -4.80 2.91 -27.17
CA LEU A 80 -4.05 3.08 -25.94
C LEU A 80 -4.65 4.22 -25.12
N PHE A 81 -5.07 3.93 -23.90
CA PHE A 81 -5.56 4.88 -22.92
C PHE A 81 -4.65 4.91 -21.70
N VAL A 82 -4.49 6.10 -21.10
CA VAL A 82 -3.69 6.29 -19.90
C VAL A 82 -4.51 7.01 -18.84
N MET A 83 -4.45 6.54 -17.60
CA MET A 83 -5.10 7.14 -16.45
C MET A 83 -4.23 7.05 -15.20
N GLY A 84 -4.72 7.50 -14.07
CA GLY A 84 -4.06 7.36 -12.78
C GLY A 84 -3.31 8.60 -12.31
N CYS A 85 -2.41 8.41 -11.34
CA CYS A 85 -1.77 9.50 -10.60
C CYS A 85 -0.83 10.34 -11.45
N LEU A 86 -0.06 9.74 -12.37
CA LEU A 86 0.83 10.46 -13.27
C LEU A 86 0.01 11.27 -14.27
N SER A 87 -0.99 10.64 -14.87
CA SER A 87 -1.89 11.30 -15.83
C SER A 87 -2.66 12.45 -15.19
N GLU A 88 -3.16 12.31 -13.95
CA GLU A 88 -3.80 13.42 -13.22
C GLU A 88 -2.88 14.62 -13.08
N ARG A 89 -1.59 14.37 -12.83
CA ARG A 89 -0.60 15.40 -12.51
C ARG A 89 -0.06 16.13 -13.73
N TYR A 90 0.11 15.41 -14.85
CA TYR A 90 0.84 15.88 -16.05
C TYR A 90 0.06 15.66 -17.35
N LEU A 91 -1.29 15.70 -17.29
CA LEU A 91 -2.17 15.36 -18.40
C LEU A 91 -1.84 16.13 -19.69
N GLN A 92 -1.58 17.46 -19.58
CA GLN A 92 -1.34 18.31 -20.75
C GLN A 92 0.04 18.05 -21.36
N GLU A 93 1.05 17.88 -20.51
CA GLU A 93 2.42 17.62 -20.92
C GLU A 93 2.53 16.26 -21.60
N LEU A 94 1.96 15.22 -20.99
CA LEU A 94 1.97 13.86 -21.52
C LEU A 94 1.24 13.78 -22.87
N ALA A 95 0.13 14.49 -23.04
CA ALA A 95 -0.62 14.51 -24.29
C ALA A 95 0.15 15.16 -25.45
N ILE A 96 1.07 16.07 -25.14
CA ILE A 96 1.94 16.71 -26.13
C ILE A 96 3.13 15.80 -26.48
N GLU A 97 3.75 15.19 -25.44
CA GLU A 97 5.00 14.44 -25.58
C GLU A 97 4.77 13.02 -26.14
N ILE A 98 3.60 12.42 -25.86
CA ILE A 98 3.25 11.04 -26.30
C ILE A 98 1.93 11.04 -27.09
N PRO A 99 1.94 11.59 -28.32
CA PRO A 99 0.73 11.70 -29.15
C PRO A 99 0.17 10.35 -29.65
N GLN A 100 0.88 9.24 -29.46
CA GLN A 100 0.42 7.89 -29.77
C GLN A 100 -0.71 7.43 -28.83
N VAL A 101 -0.81 7.97 -27.61
CA VAL A 101 -1.90 7.70 -26.70
C VAL A 101 -3.18 8.34 -27.22
N ASP A 102 -4.26 7.57 -27.37
CA ASP A 102 -5.55 8.07 -27.87
C ASP A 102 -6.17 9.08 -26.92
N LYS A 103 -6.07 8.84 -25.62
CA LYS A 103 -6.54 9.79 -24.60
C LYS A 103 -5.90 9.54 -23.25
N PHE A 104 -5.61 10.64 -22.58
CA PHE A 104 -5.23 10.67 -21.17
C PHE A 104 -6.46 11.06 -20.32
N TYR A 105 -6.68 10.35 -19.23
CA TYR A 105 -7.73 10.60 -18.25
C TYR A 105 -7.13 10.94 -16.91
N GLY A 106 -7.82 11.75 -16.12
CA GLY A 106 -7.50 11.92 -14.69
C GLY A 106 -7.77 10.64 -13.90
N LYS A 107 -7.32 10.62 -12.65
CA LYS A 107 -7.40 9.43 -11.78
C LYS A 107 -8.83 8.89 -11.62
N PHE A 108 -9.85 9.76 -11.66
CA PHE A 108 -11.23 9.39 -11.34
C PHE A 108 -12.18 9.41 -12.56
N ASN A 109 -11.65 9.51 -13.78
CA ASN A 109 -12.46 9.71 -14.98
C ASN A 109 -12.93 8.39 -15.64
N TRP A 110 -13.20 7.35 -14.87
CA TRP A 110 -13.61 6.02 -15.39
C TRP A 110 -14.92 6.08 -16.20
N LYS A 111 -15.89 6.92 -15.77
CA LYS A 111 -17.15 7.11 -16.51
C LYS A 111 -16.90 7.65 -17.91
N GLU A 112 -15.95 8.56 -18.05
CA GLU A 112 -15.56 9.13 -19.34
C GLU A 112 -14.88 8.10 -20.22
N LEU A 113 -13.97 7.28 -19.67
CA LEU A 113 -13.31 6.19 -20.40
C LEU A 113 -14.34 5.19 -20.95
N LEU A 114 -15.31 4.76 -20.14
CA LEU A 114 -16.38 3.87 -20.61
C LEU A 114 -17.24 4.53 -21.69
N GLN A 115 -17.57 5.83 -21.58
CA GLN A 115 -18.30 6.57 -22.61
C GLN A 115 -17.54 6.62 -23.95
N ASP A 116 -16.22 6.84 -23.92
CA ASP A 116 -15.37 6.84 -25.11
C ASP A 116 -15.26 5.44 -25.76
N LEU A 117 -15.46 4.41 -24.98
CA LEU A 117 -15.63 3.02 -25.45
C LEU A 117 -17.06 2.72 -25.94
N GLY A 118 -17.97 3.69 -25.87
CA GLY A 118 -19.39 3.52 -26.24
C GLY A 118 -20.19 2.67 -25.25
N LYS A 119 -19.79 2.67 -23.96
CA LYS A 119 -20.37 1.84 -22.90
C LYS A 119 -20.99 2.70 -21.80
N ALA A 120 -21.96 2.12 -21.08
CA ALA A 120 -22.52 2.71 -19.89
C ALA A 120 -21.63 2.39 -18.68
N TYR A 121 -21.61 3.30 -17.72
CA TYR A 121 -21.08 3.03 -16.39
C TYR A 121 -22.23 2.53 -15.49
N HIS A 122 -21.98 1.47 -14.74
CA HIS A 122 -22.94 0.81 -13.89
C HIS A 122 -22.74 1.22 -12.44
N ASP A 123 -23.50 2.22 -11.97
CA ASP A 123 -23.39 2.72 -10.60
C ASP A 123 -23.72 1.64 -9.55
N GLU A 124 -24.51 0.62 -9.90
CA GLU A 124 -24.87 -0.51 -9.03
C GLU A 124 -23.70 -1.44 -8.70
N LEU A 125 -22.62 -1.40 -9.47
CA LEU A 125 -21.42 -2.24 -9.26
C LEU A 125 -20.40 -1.60 -8.30
N TYR A 126 -20.77 -0.59 -7.55
CA TYR A 126 -19.85 0.21 -6.73
C TYR A 126 -19.10 -0.58 -5.63
N ILE A 127 -19.64 -1.75 -5.23
CA ILE A 127 -18.99 -2.66 -4.28
C ILE A 127 -18.30 -3.85 -4.95
N GLU A 128 -18.53 -4.06 -6.25
CA GLU A 128 -17.99 -5.21 -6.96
C GLU A 128 -16.64 -4.90 -7.58
N ARG A 129 -15.73 -5.87 -7.49
CA ARG A 129 -14.39 -5.80 -8.08
C ARG A 129 -14.00 -7.14 -8.68
N THR A 130 -13.20 -7.11 -9.73
CA THR A 130 -12.49 -8.28 -10.24
C THR A 130 -11.15 -8.33 -9.54
N LEU A 131 -11.04 -9.19 -8.51
CA LEU A 131 -9.82 -9.28 -7.70
C LEU A 131 -8.66 -9.81 -8.53
N THR A 132 -7.51 -9.17 -8.37
CA THR A 132 -6.21 -9.56 -8.96
C THR A 132 -5.25 -10.12 -7.93
N THR A 133 -5.55 -9.92 -6.64
CA THR A 133 -4.87 -10.60 -5.53
C THR A 133 -5.28 -12.06 -5.43
N PRO A 134 -4.52 -12.92 -4.71
CA PRO A 134 -5.01 -14.24 -4.28
C PRO A 134 -6.39 -14.13 -3.64
N GLU A 135 -7.25 -15.13 -3.88
CA GLU A 135 -8.68 -15.10 -3.51
C GLU A 135 -8.95 -14.88 -2.01
N HIS A 136 -7.98 -15.14 -1.15
CA HIS A 136 -8.13 -15.12 0.30
C HIS A 136 -7.84 -13.77 0.96
N TYR A 137 -7.25 -12.80 0.26
CA TYR A 137 -7.10 -11.45 0.78
C TYR A 137 -7.48 -10.39 -0.25
N ALA A 138 -7.85 -9.20 0.24
CA ALA A 138 -8.14 -8.05 -0.60
C ALA A 138 -7.72 -6.75 0.09
N TYR A 139 -7.33 -5.77 -0.72
CA TYR A 139 -7.17 -4.40 -0.25
C TYR A 139 -8.55 -3.75 -0.11
N LEU A 140 -8.79 -3.07 1.01
CA LEU A 140 -10.02 -2.35 1.31
C LEU A 140 -9.74 -0.85 1.42
N LYS A 141 -10.02 -0.11 0.37
CA LYS A 141 -9.80 1.34 0.33
C LYS A 141 -10.97 2.06 1.00
N ILE A 142 -10.74 2.70 2.16
CA ILE A 142 -11.78 3.34 2.98
C ILE A 142 -11.92 4.84 2.75
N SER A 143 -10.92 5.47 2.15
CA SER A 143 -10.94 6.88 1.80
C SER A 143 -9.97 7.19 0.66
N GLU A 144 -10.10 8.37 0.06
CA GLU A 144 -9.22 8.90 -0.96
C GLU A 144 -8.75 10.31 -0.58
N GLY A 145 -7.54 10.70 -1.02
CA GLY A 145 -6.98 12.02 -0.74
C GLY A 145 -6.43 12.19 0.67
N CYS A 146 -5.80 13.33 0.94
CA CYS A 146 -5.17 13.60 2.23
C CYS A 146 -5.16 15.10 2.55
N ASP A 147 -5.61 15.48 3.73
CA ASP A 147 -5.58 16.88 4.22
C ASP A 147 -4.29 17.21 4.99
N ARG A 148 -3.38 16.23 5.19
CA ARG A 148 -2.07 16.48 5.79
C ARG A 148 -1.21 17.31 4.83
N LYS A 149 -0.44 18.24 5.40
CA LYS A 149 0.37 19.18 4.62
C LYS A 149 1.85 18.90 4.77
N CYS A 150 2.25 17.63 4.72
CA CYS A 150 3.66 17.23 4.76
C CYS A 150 4.42 17.93 3.64
N SER A 151 5.59 18.52 3.95
CA SER A 151 6.28 19.41 3.03
C SER A 151 6.73 18.75 1.72
N TYR A 152 7.04 17.47 1.77
CA TYR A 152 7.56 16.65 0.67
C TYR A 152 6.49 15.94 -0.16
N CYS A 153 5.23 15.95 0.30
CA CYS A 153 4.22 15.02 -0.21
C CYS A 153 3.38 15.63 -1.33
N ALA A 154 3.33 14.95 -2.47
CA ALA A 154 2.53 15.33 -3.62
C ALA A 154 1.07 14.82 -3.57
N ILE A 155 0.70 13.96 -2.62
CA ILE A 155 -0.65 13.37 -2.53
C ILE A 155 -1.77 14.42 -2.60
N PRO A 156 -1.75 15.54 -1.83
CA PRO A 156 -2.82 16.53 -1.93
C PRO A 156 -2.93 17.20 -3.31
N ILE A 157 -1.85 17.19 -4.10
CA ILE A 157 -1.82 17.73 -5.47
C ILE A 157 -2.45 16.73 -6.45
N ILE A 158 -2.22 15.43 -6.24
CA ILE A 158 -2.65 14.34 -7.12
C ILE A 158 -4.10 13.94 -6.84
N THR A 159 -4.43 13.68 -5.57
CA THR A 159 -5.72 13.07 -5.19
C THR A 159 -6.67 14.05 -4.49
N GLY A 160 -6.19 15.28 -4.24
CA GLY A 160 -6.99 16.31 -3.59
C GLY A 160 -7.19 16.10 -2.09
N ARG A 161 -8.30 16.65 -1.59
CA ARG A 161 -8.67 16.58 -0.18
C ARG A 161 -9.10 15.19 0.22
N HIS A 162 -9.04 14.93 1.54
CA HIS A 162 -9.53 13.69 2.12
C HIS A 162 -11.05 13.55 1.91
N VAL A 163 -11.47 12.41 1.38
CA VAL A 163 -12.86 12.03 1.16
C VAL A 163 -13.05 10.60 1.67
N SER A 164 -13.77 10.45 2.77
CA SER A 164 -14.12 9.15 3.34
C SER A 164 -15.23 8.47 2.55
N ARG A 165 -15.16 7.17 2.40
CA ARG A 165 -16.29 6.37 1.93
C ARG A 165 -17.31 6.19 3.07
N PRO A 166 -18.63 6.18 2.79
CA PRO A 166 -19.64 5.84 3.79
C PRO A 166 -19.36 4.48 4.43
N MET A 167 -19.56 4.38 5.75
CA MET A 167 -19.30 3.13 6.47
C MET A 167 -20.17 1.98 5.94
N GLU A 168 -21.41 2.26 5.62
CA GLU A 168 -22.37 1.29 5.09
C GLU A 168 -21.87 0.66 3.79
N GLU A 169 -21.33 1.46 2.87
CA GLU A 169 -20.78 0.98 1.59
C GLU A 169 -19.54 0.09 1.79
N ILE A 170 -18.68 0.47 2.75
CA ILE A 170 -17.51 -0.34 3.09
C ILE A 170 -17.92 -1.69 3.66
N LEU A 171 -18.91 -1.71 4.57
CA LEU A 171 -19.40 -2.96 5.16
C LEU A 171 -20.11 -3.85 4.15
N GLU A 172 -20.81 -3.28 3.16
CA GLU A 172 -21.40 -4.04 2.06
C GLU A 172 -20.32 -4.66 1.17
N GLU A 173 -19.28 -3.90 0.82
CA GLU A 173 -18.13 -4.43 0.08
C GLU A 173 -17.43 -5.56 0.82
N VAL A 174 -17.19 -5.42 2.13
CA VAL A 174 -16.58 -6.50 2.93
C VAL A 174 -17.44 -7.76 2.91
N LYS A 175 -18.76 -7.65 3.08
CA LYS A 175 -19.68 -8.81 3.00
C LYS A 175 -19.65 -9.46 1.63
N TYR A 176 -19.64 -8.66 0.57
CA TYR A 176 -19.52 -9.15 -0.80
C TYR A 176 -18.21 -9.92 -0.99
N LEU A 177 -17.06 -9.36 -0.58
CA LEU A 177 -15.76 -10.00 -0.71
C LEU A 177 -15.63 -11.27 0.13
N VAL A 178 -16.16 -11.29 1.35
CA VAL A 178 -16.25 -12.51 2.16
C VAL A 178 -17.05 -13.61 1.44
N SER A 179 -18.16 -13.24 0.80
CA SER A 179 -18.94 -14.20 0.00
C SER A 179 -18.18 -14.78 -1.19
N ARG A 180 -17.11 -14.10 -1.64
CA ARG A 180 -16.20 -14.52 -2.70
C ARG A 180 -15.00 -15.32 -2.18
N GLY A 181 -14.85 -15.50 -0.87
CA GLY A 181 -13.78 -16.28 -0.25
C GLY A 181 -12.69 -15.48 0.43
N VAL A 182 -12.77 -14.15 0.40
CA VAL A 182 -11.79 -13.27 1.08
C VAL A 182 -11.91 -13.45 2.59
N LYS A 183 -10.77 -13.67 3.24
CA LYS A 183 -10.63 -13.87 4.69
C LYS A 183 -9.83 -12.78 5.36
N GLU A 184 -8.92 -12.14 4.64
CA GLU A 184 -8.06 -11.08 5.14
C GLU A 184 -8.29 -9.76 4.38
N PHE A 185 -8.39 -8.66 5.14
CA PHE A 185 -8.59 -7.32 4.61
C PHE A 185 -7.42 -6.41 4.96
N GLN A 186 -6.73 -5.93 3.92
CA GLN A 186 -5.70 -4.89 4.03
C GLN A 186 -6.38 -3.54 3.97
N VAL A 187 -6.67 -2.91 5.12
CA VAL A 187 -7.37 -1.63 5.18
C VAL A 187 -6.40 -0.50 4.84
N ILE A 188 -6.68 0.19 3.74
CA ILE A 188 -5.80 1.19 3.13
C ILE A 188 -6.49 2.54 2.92
N ALA A 189 -5.69 3.60 3.00
CA ALA A 189 -6.00 4.98 2.63
C ALA A 189 -4.69 5.72 2.34
N GLN A 190 -4.72 6.98 1.94
CA GLN A 190 -3.52 7.83 1.96
C GLN A 190 -3.19 8.27 3.40
N GLU A 191 -4.18 8.38 4.25
CA GLU A 191 -4.06 8.63 5.70
C GLU A 191 -5.23 7.95 6.42
N LEU A 192 -4.95 6.83 7.05
CA LEU A 192 -5.96 5.94 7.62
C LEU A 192 -6.68 6.57 8.82
N THR A 193 -5.94 7.25 9.70
CA THR A 193 -6.44 7.73 10.99
C THR A 193 -7.43 8.89 10.88
N TYR A 194 -7.51 9.52 9.70
CA TYR A 194 -8.42 10.65 9.44
C TYR A 194 -9.82 10.21 8.97
N TYR A 195 -10.04 8.91 8.79
CA TYR A 195 -11.31 8.37 8.33
C TYR A 195 -12.49 8.88 9.16
N GLY A 196 -13.51 9.38 8.46
CA GLY A 196 -14.78 9.83 9.03
C GLY A 196 -14.83 11.31 9.40
N VAL A 197 -13.70 12.02 9.50
CA VAL A 197 -13.68 13.43 9.95
C VAL A 197 -14.49 14.34 9.02
N ASP A 198 -14.45 14.11 7.72
CA ASP A 198 -15.21 14.86 6.71
C ASP A 198 -16.71 14.53 6.76
N LEU A 199 -17.08 13.25 6.85
CA LEU A 199 -18.47 12.77 6.85
C LEU A 199 -19.15 12.91 8.23
N TYR A 200 -18.50 12.39 9.28
CA TYR A 200 -19.11 12.23 10.61
C TYR A 200 -18.64 13.27 11.61
N LYS A 201 -17.75 14.20 11.21
CA LYS A 201 -17.16 15.25 12.05
C LYS A 201 -16.34 14.74 13.24
N LYS A 202 -15.93 13.48 13.20
CA LYS A 202 -15.04 12.80 14.16
C LYS A 202 -14.28 11.66 13.46
N GLN A 203 -13.18 11.25 14.06
CA GLN A 203 -12.48 10.03 13.61
C GLN A 203 -13.36 8.82 13.89
N MET A 204 -13.58 7.99 12.88
CA MET A 204 -14.48 6.82 12.92
C MET A 204 -13.75 5.51 12.63
N LEU A 205 -12.41 5.54 12.56
CA LEU A 205 -11.64 4.33 12.27
C LEU A 205 -11.87 3.21 13.31
N PRO A 206 -11.86 3.47 14.63
CA PRO A 206 -12.10 2.42 15.62
C PRO A 206 -13.46 1.75 15.44
N GLU A 207 -14.51 2.53 15.25
CA GLU A 207 -15.88 2.02 15.04
C GLU A 207 -16.01 1.23 13.74
N LEU A 208 -15.37 1.71 12.66
CA LEU A 208 -15.35 0.99 11.38
C LEU A 208 -14.69 -0.38 11.52
N ILE A 209 -13.52 -0.44 12.17
CA ILE A 209 -12.79 -1.69 12.36
C ILE A 209 -13.56 -2.67 13.24
N GLU A 210 -14.24 -2.20 14.29
CA GLU A 210 -15.15 -3.04 15.09
C GLU A 210 -16.28 -3.63 14.23
N CYS A 211 -16.94 -2.80 13.42
CA CYS A 211 -18.02 -3.28 12.54
C CYS A 211 -17.52 -4.29 11.51
N ILE A 212 -16.33 -4.10 10.92
CA ILE A 212 -15.73 -5.07 10.00
C ILE A 212 -15.40 -6.36 10.74
N SER A 213 -14.83 -6.26 11.95
CA SER A 213 -14.47 -7.39 12.81
C SER A 213 -15.67 -8.27 13.19
N ASP A 214 -16.85 -7.70 13.27
CA ASP A 214 -18.10 -8.41 13.58
C ASP A 214 -18.71 -9.18 12.38
N ILE A 215 -18.18 -8.99 11.16
CA ILE A 215 -18.68 -9.68 9.96
C ILE A 215 -18.18 -11.14 9.97
N PRO A 216 -19.08 -12.15 9.98
CA PRO A 216 -18.67 -13.54 9.92
C PRO A 216 -17.86 -13.86 8.67
N GLY A 217 -16.73 -14.55 8.83
CA GLY A 217 -15.82 -14.92 7.75
C GLY A 217 -14.62 -13.95 7.60
N VAL A 218 -14.62 -12.83 8.29
CA VAL A 218 -13.43 -11.96 8.41
C VAL A 218 -12.49 -12.57 9.44
N GLU A 219 -11.35 -13.06 8.97
CA GLU A 219 -10.35 -13.76 9.80
C GLU A 219 -9.17 -12.87 10.19
N TRP A 220 -8.77 -11.92 9.32
CA TRP A 220 -7.73 -10.92 9.59
C TRP A 220 -8.08 -9.55 9.02
N ILE A 221 -7.83 -8.52 9.83
CA ILE A 221 -7.91 -7.11 9.46
C ILE A 221 -6.57 -6.48 9.76
N ARG A 222 -5.89 -5.94 8.75
CA ARG A 222 -4.59 -5.31 8.86
C ARG A 222 -4.67 -3.83 8.49
N LEU A 223 -4.00 -2.97 9.27
CA LEU A 223 -4.11 -1.53 9.16
C LEU A 223 -2.83 -0.91 8.59
N HIS A 224 -2.98 -0.11 7.52
CA HIS A 224 -1.86 0.50 6.81
C HIS A 224 -1.95 2.02 6.75
N TYR A 225 -0.77 2.68 6.67
CA TYR A 225 -0.64 4.11 6.41
C TYR A 225 -1.25 5.00 7.50
N ALA A 226 -1.04 4.65 8.76
CA ALA A 226 -1.42 5.50 9.89
C ALA A 226 -0.52 6.74 10.01
N TYR A 227 -1.10 7.83 10.48
CA TYR A 227 -0.38 9.08 10.76
C TYR A 227 -0.21 9.27 12.27
N PRO A 228 0.97 9.74 12.75
CA PRO A 228 1.24 9.81 14.18
C PRO A 228 0.47 10.91 14.92
N ALA A 229 0.20 12.07 14.29
CA ALA A 229 -0.48 13.17 14.97
C ALA A 229 -1.99 12.91 15.14
N HIS A 230 -2.47 13.09 16.35
CA HIS A 230 -3.88 12.87 16.71
C HIS A 230 -4.35 11.44 16.42
N PHE A 231 -3.51 10.47 16.76
CA PHE A 231 -3.85 9.06 16.61
C PHE A 231 -5.12 8.71 17.42
N PRO A 232 -6.10 7.99 16.83
CA PRO A 232 -7.34 7.61 17.52
C PRO A 232 -7.07 6.54 18.59
N THR A 233 -6.94 6.94 19.86
CA THR A 233 -6.51 6.04 20.95
C THR A 233 -7.48 4.91 21.24
N ASP A 234 -8.78 5.05 20.91
CA ASP A 234 -9.76 3.97 21.03
C ASP A 234 -9.43 2.77 20.14
N LEU A 235 -8.60 2.97 19.11
CA LEU A 235 -8.13 1.89 18.26
C LEU A 235 -7.26 0.85 19.02
N PHE A 236 -6.53 1.27 20.06
CA PHE A 236 -5.77 0.34 20.91
C PHE A 236 -6.68 -0.70 21.57
N ARG A 237 -7.87 -0.27 22.04
CA ARG A 237 -8.85 -1.19 22.62
C ARG A 237 -9.33 -2.21 21.57
N VAL A 238 -9.66 -1.74 20.37
CA VAL A 238 -10.12 -2.60 19.28
C VAL A 238 -9.05 -3.63 18.91
N MET A 239 -7.80 -3.20 18.73
CA MET A 239 -6.68 -4.09 18.41
C MET A 239 -6.37 -5.12 19.51
N ARG A 240 -6.62 -4.77 20.78
CA ARG A 240 -6.41 -5.67 21.92
C ARG A 240 -7.53 -6.69 22.08
N GLU A 241 -8.78 -6.26 21.86
CA GLU A 241 -9.99 -7.03 22.23
C GLU A 241 -10.56 -7.86 21.07
N ARG A 242 -10.14 -7.57 19.81
CA ARG A 242 -10.60 -8.28 18.62
C ARG A 242 -9.49 -9.19 18.10
N ASP A 243 -9.70 -10.51 18.21
CA ASP A 243 -8.69 -11.52 17.83
C ASP A 243 -8.41 -11.54 16.32
N ASN A 244 -9.35 -11.06 15.50
CA ASN A 244 -9.20 -10.94 14.05
C ASN A 244 -8.65 -9.59 13.58
N VAL A 245 -8.32 -8.66 14.49
CA VAL A 245 -7.56 -7.45 14.16
C VAL A 245 -6.08 -7.74 14.42
N CYS A 246 -5.30 -7.80 13.36
CA CYS A 246 -3.88 -8.11 13.44
C CYS A 246 -3.16 -7.15 14.37
N LYS A 247 -2.32 -7.69 15.25
CA LYS A 247 -1.45 -6.88 16.12
C LYS A 247 -0.27 -6.34 15.32
N TYR A 248 -0.60 -5.58 14.31
CA TYR A 248 0.29 -4.98 13.33
C TYR A 248 -0.14 -3.54 13.06
N MET A 249 0.78 -2.59 13.09
CA MET A 249 0.50 -1.20 12.74
C MET A 249 1.59 -0.63 11.85
N ASP A 250 1.21 -0.24 10.64
CA ASP A 250 2.06 0.53 9.74
C ASP A 250 1.82 2.02 9.98
N ILE A 251 2.82 2.68 10.59
CA ILE A 251 2.77 4.09 10.95
C ILE A 251 3.93 4.87 10.33
N ALA A 252 3.63 5.79 9.41
CA ALA A 252 4.62 6.57 8.69
C ALA A 252 5.20 7.70 9.57
N LEU A 253 6.28 7.45 10.28
CA LEU A 253 6.93 8.42 11.17
C LEU A 253 7.82 9.41 10.42
N GLN A 254 8.51 8.96 9.39
CA GLN A 254 9.39 9.68 8.47
C GLN A 254 10.73 10.10 9.08
N HIS A 255 10.75 10.65 10.28
CA HIS A 255 11.95 11.06 11.01
C HIS A 255 11.66 11.13 12.52
N ILE A 256 12.72 11.44 13.33
CA ILE A 256 12.60 11.61 14.79
C ILE A 256 13.14 12.95 15.29
N SER A 257 14.09 13.58 14.59
CA SER A 257 14.63 14.88 14.99
C SER A 257 13.55 15.95 14.91
N ASP A 258 13.40 16.76 15.95
CA ASP A 258 12.42 17.85 15.98
C ASP A 258 12.66 18.87 14.85
N ASN A 259 13.92 19.14 14.48
CA ASN A 259 14.26 19.96 13.33
C ASN A 259 13.63 19.38 12.04
N MET A 260 13.79 18.08 11.81
CA MET A 260 13.23 17.44 10.61
C MET A 260 11.72 17.32 10.66
N LEU A 261 11.15 16.95 11.79
CA LEU A 261 9.69 16.86 11.96
C LEU A 261 8.99 18.20 11.70
N GLU A 262 9.58 19.32 12.13
CA GLU A 262 9.09 20.67 11.84
C GLU A 262 9.22 21.00 10.35
N ARG A 263 10.40 20.79 9.74
CA ARG A 263 10.63 21.05 8.31
C ARG A 263 9.75 20.17 7.41
N MET A 264 9.55 18.93 7.78
CA MET A 264 8.64 18.00 7.12
C MET A 264 7.15 18.32 7.39
N ARG A 265 6.86 19.25 8.32
CA ARG A 265 5.50 19.67 8.71
C ARG A 265 4.66 18.49 9.22
N ARG A 266 5.27 17.68 10.10
CA ARG A 266 4.63 16.46 10.63
C ARG A 266 3.66 16.72 11.77
N HIS A 267 3.70 17.90 12.40
CA HIS A 267 2.84 18.29 13.52
C HIS A 267 2.91 17.34 14.73
N VAL A 268 4.06 16.73 14.93
CA VAL A 268 4.44 15.92 16.09
C VAL A 268 5.86 16.27 16.48
N THR A 269 6.19 16.07 17.75
CA THR A 269 7.54 16.20 18.27
C THR A 269 8.18 14.82 18.45
N LYS A 270 9.50 14.82 18.69
CA LYS A 270 10.26 13.64 19.11
C LYS A 270 9.61 12.98 20.35
N GLU A 271 9.25 13.79 21.35
CA GLU A 271 8.62 13.30 22.57
C GLU A 271 7.25 12.67 22.32
N ASP A 272 6.41 13.30 21.48
CA ASP A 272 5.10 12.75 21.10
C ASP A 272 5.23 11.42 20.38
N THR A 273 6.22 11.29 19.51
CA THR A 273 6.52 10.06 18.76
C THR A 273 6.91 8.92 19.70
N TYR A 274 7.85 9.15 20.63
CA TYR A 274 8.21 8.14 21.62
C TYR A 274 7.03 7.76 22.51
N ARG A 275 6.25 8.73 22.97
CA ARG A 275 5.06 8.50 23.79
C ARG A 275 4.03 7.63 23.07
N LEU A 276 3.80 7.88 21.79
CA LEU A 276 2.89 7.08 20.98
C LEU A 276 3.38 5.63 20.83
N ILE A 277 4.67 5.42 20.57
CA ILE A 277 5.26 4.08 20.46
C ILE A 277 5.17 3.31 21.79
N GLU A 278 5.47 3.97 22.90
CA GLU A 278 5.33 3.38 24.24
C GLU A 278 3.87 3.02 24.54
N GLN A 279 2.94 3.87 24.11
CA GLN A 279 1.51 3.62 24.25
C GLN A 279 1.08 2.39 23.43
N PHE A 280 1.50 2.27 22.18
CA PHE A 280 1.25 1.05 21.37
C PHE A 280 1.68 -0.22 22.10
N ARG A 281 2.91 -0.27 22.57
CA ARG A 281 3.47 -1.45 23.23
C ARG A 281 2.80 -1.79 24.57
N ARG A 282 2.37 -0.75 25.30
CA ARG A 282 1.67 -0.93 26.57
C ARG A 282 0.22 -1.38 26.36
N GLU A 283 -0.51 -0.74 25.45
CA GLU A 283 -1.95 -0.96 25.24
C GLU A 283 -2.26 -2.19 24.40
N VAL A 284 -1.34 -2.57 23.48
CA VAL A 284 -1.47 -3.73 22.59
C VAL A 284 -0.24 -4.62 22.76
N PRO A 285 -0.17 -5.46 23.81
CA PRO A 285 0.98 -6.35 24.02
C PRO A 285 1.24 -7.25 22.82
N GLY A 286 2.50 -7.34 22.38
CA GLY A 286 2.91 -8.15 21.23
C GLY A 286 2.69 -7.47 19.88
N ILE A 287 2.34 -6.19 19.84
CA ILE A 287 2.18 -5.45 18.57
C ILE A 287 3.50 -5.39 17.80
N HIS A 288 3.42 -5.64 16.51
CA HIS A 288 4.50 -5.40 15.55
C HIS A 288 4.32 -4.03 14.91
N LEU A 289 5.36 -3.21 14.98
CA LEU A 289 5.35 -1.86 14.43
C LEU A 289 6.17 -1.82 13.15
N ARG A 290 5.51 -1.45 12.06
CA ARG A 290 6.12 -1.08 10.79
C ARG A 290 6.18 0.44 10.69
N THR A 291 7.28 0.96 10.19
CA THR A 291 7.41 2.39 9.90
C THR A 291 8.10 2.65 8.57
N THR A 292 7.84 3.84 8.06
CA THR A 292 8.56 4.40 6.91
C THR A 292 9.38 5.59 7.40
N LEU A 293 10.66 5.64 7.02
CA LEU A 293 11.60 6.71 7.33
C LEU A 293 12.13 7.35 6.05
N MET A 294 12.54 8.60 6.14
CA MET A 294 13.09 9.36 5.03
C MET A 294 14.42 9.99 5.46
N VAL A 295 15.45 9.82 4.63
CA VAL A 295 16.77 10.41 4.82
C VAL A 295 17.06 11.44 3.72
N GLY A 296 17.90 12.44 4.02
CA GLY A 296 18.34 13.44 3.05
C GLY A 296 17.30 14.48 2.69
N HIS A 297 16.27 14.68 3.53
CA HIS A 297 15.35 15.81 3.35
C HIS A 297 16.13 17.15 3.46
N PRO A 298 15.79 18.18 2.66
CA PRO A 298 16.46 19.48 2.71
C PRO A 298 16.63 20.02 4.12
N GLY A 299 17.89 20.29 4.50
CA GLY A 299 18.27 20.77 5.82
C GLY A 299 18.49 19.70 6.87
N GLU A 300 18.50 18.42 6.51
CA GLU A 300 18.93 17.34 7.40
C GLU A 300 20.43 17.42 7.66
N THR A 301 20.79 17.59 8.92
CA THR A 301 22.17 17.65 9.38
C THR A 301 22.67 16.27 9.81
N GLU A 302 23.98 16.14 10.03
CA GLU A 302 24.56 14.91 10.60
C GLU A 302 23.99 14.61 11.99
N VAL A 303 23.73 15.63 12.80
CA VAL A 303 23.11 15.46 14.13
C VAL A 303 21.70 14.88 14.01
N ASP A 304 20.90 15.35 13.04
CA ASP A 304 19.56 14.83 12.79
C ASP A 304 19.61 13.37 12.37
N PHE A 305 20.57 13.00 11.53
CA PHE A 305 20.74 11.62 11.07
C PHE A 305 21.24 10.70 12.19
N GLU A 306 22.16 11.13 13.03
CA GLU A 306 22.58 10.37 14.23
C GLU A 306 21.39 10.12 15.18
N GLU A 307 20.52 11.14 15.39
CA GLU A 307 19.30 10.94 16.18
C GLU A 307 18.37 9.90 15.55
N LEU A 308 18.27 9.85 14.22
CA LEU A 308 17.45 8.87 13.50
C LEU A 308 18.00 7.44 13.69
N LYS A 309 19.31 7.26 13.58
CA LYS A 309 19.97 5.96 13.85
C LYS A 309 19.76 5.48 15.29
N GLU A 310 19.97 6.37 16.25
CA GLU A 310 19.70 6.10 17.67
C GLU A 310 18.25 5.71 17.93
N PHE A 311 17.31 6.38 17.25
CA PHE A 311 15.89 6.08 17.33
C PHE A 311 15.59 4.66 16.87
N VAL A 312 16.10 4.24 15.70
CA VAL A 312 15.92 2.88 15.17
C VAL A 312 16.52 1.84 16.12
N ARG A 313 17.76 2.06 16.62
CA ARG A 313 18.41 1.16 17.58
C ARG A 313 17.62 1.02 18.89
N LYS A 314 17.06 2.12 19.39
CA LYS A 314 16.34 2.14 20.66
C LYS A 314 14.94 1.55 20.53
N VAL A 315 14.21 1.92 19.49
CA VAL A 315 12.83 1.46 19.30
C VAL A 315 12.78 0.02 18.83
N ARG A 316 13.74 -0.41 17.99
CA ARG A 316 13.77 -1.77 17.41
C ARG A 316 12.44 -2.11 16.76
N PHE A 317 12.15 -1.39 15.68
CA PHE A 317 10.95 -1.66 14.88
C PHE A 317 10.99 -3.07 14.29
N ASP A 318 9.85 -3.70 14.20
CA ASP A 318 9.72 -5.02 13.57
C ASP A 318 9.98 -4.93 12.06
N ARG A 319 9.54 -3.82 11.44
CA ARG A 319 9.71 -3.55 10.01
C ARG A 319 10.03 -2.07 9.79
N VAL A 320 11.01 -1.79 8.93
CA VAL A 320 11.34 -0.43 8.48
C VAL A 320 11.48 -0.43 6.98
N GLY A 321 10.73 0.44 6.31
CA GLY A 321 11.05 0.89 4.97
C GLY A 321 11.70 2.27 5.05
N ALA A 322 12.79 2.50 4.32
CA ALA A 322 13.43 3.81 4.27
C ALA A 322 13.65 4.25 2.82
N PHE A 323 13.60 5.57 2.60
CA PHE A 323 13.75 6.18 1.29
C PHE A 323 14.63 7.41 1.39
N THR A 324 15.35 7.71 0.31
CA THR A 324 15.96 9.03 0.13
C THR A 324 14.91 10.06 -0.22
N TYR A 325 15.10 11.30 0.21
CA TYR A 325 14.27 12.41 -0.25
C TYR A 325 14.36 12.56 -1.77
N SER A 326 13.22 12.58 -2.43
CA SER A 326 13.03 12.94 -3.83
C SER A 326 12.27 14.25 -3.89
N GLU A 327 12.79 15.23 -4.63
CA GLU A 327 12.11 16.49 -4.84
C GLU A 327 10.91 16.30 -5.76
N GLU A 328 9.72 16.61 -5.24
CA GLU A 328 8.47 16.50 -5.99
C GLU A 328 7.92 17.89 -6.32
N GLU A 329 7.80 18.16 -7.62
CA GLU A 329 7.32 19.43 -8.13
C GLU A 329 5.97 19.83 -7.52
N GLY A 330 5.81 21.10 -7.22
CA GLY A 330 4.58 21.67 -6.66
C GLY A 330 4.44 21.49 -5.16
N THR A 331 5.24 20.65 -4.51
CA THR A 331 5.22 20.44 -3.05
C THR A 331 5.73 21.69 -2.30
N TYR A 332 5.48 21.73 -1.00
CA TYR A 332 5.98 22.82 -0.18
C TYR A 332 7.51 22.81 -0.11
N ALA A 333 8.11 21.63 0.01
CA ALA A 333 9.56 21.49 0.09
C ALA A 333 10.24 22.00 -1.19
N ALA A 334 9.78 21.57 -2.36
CA ALA A 334 10.33 22.02 -3.66
C ALA A 334 10.22 23.53 -3.87
N LYS A 335 9.21 24.20 -3.28
CA LYS A 335 9.02 25.65 -3.41
C LYS A 335 9.80 26.49 -2.42
N HIS A 336 10.18 25.94 -1.25
CA HIS A 336 10.68 26.72 -0.13
C HIS A 336 12.03 26.26 0.41
N TYR A 337 12.48 25.09 0.03
CA TYR A 337 13.75 24.54 0.48
C TYR A 337 14.64 24.25 -0.73
N GLU A 338 15.92 24.50 -0.58
CA GLU A 338 16.94 24.05 -1.52
C GLU A 338 17.32 22.60 -1.15
N ASP A 339 17.34 21.70 -2.13
CA ASP A 339 17.81 20.32 -1.93
C ASP A 339 19.34 20.31 -1.81
N SER A 340 19.79 20.59 -0.60
CA SER A 340 21.22 20.83 -0.28
C SER A 340 21.97 19.56 0.13
N VAL A 341 21.28 18.41 0.26
CA VAL A 341 21.94 17.13 0.62
C VAL A 341 22.34 16.40 -0.66
N PRO A 342 23.63 16.18 -0.92
CA PRO A 342 24.09 15.46 -2.12
C PRO A 342 23.50 14.05 -2.22
N ALA A 343 23.26 13.56 -3.44
CA ALA A 343 22.64 12.24 -3.68
C ALA A 343 23.45 11.11 -3.06
N GLU A 344 24.78 11.17 -3.15
CA GLU A 344 25.68 10.19 -2.53
C GLU A 344 25.59 10.17 -1.00
N ILE A 345 25.32 11.33 -0.35
CA ILE A 345 25.10 11.37 1.10
C ILE A 345 23.73 10.80 1.46
N LYS A 346 22.69 11.11 0.67
CA LYS A 346 21.37 10.50 0.86
C LYS A 346 21.45 8.98 0.78
N GLN A 347 22.15 8.45 -0.25
CA GLN A 347 22.31 7.01 -0.42
C GLN A 347 23.11 6.39 0.72
N ALA A 348 24.24 6.99 1.12
CA ALA A 348 25.05 6.49 2.23
C ALA A 348 24.25 6.43 3.54
N ARG A 349 23.42 7.45 3.81
CA ARG A 349 22.54 7.47 4.98
C ARG A 349 21.46 6.38 4.92
N LEU A 350 20.89 6.15 3.72
CA LEU A 350 19.92 5.07 3.51
C LEU A 350 20.56 3.72 3.80
N ASP A 351 21.72 3.44 3.21
CA ASP A 351 22.43 2.18 3.37
C ASP A 351 22.78 1.92 4.85
N GLU A 352 23.34 2.91 5.54
CA GLU A 352 23.68 2.79 6.97
C GLU A 352 22.44 2.54 7.84
N LEU A 353 21.33 3.22 7.55
CA LEU A 353 20.08 3.03 8.31
C LEU A 353 19.51 1.63 8.09
N MET A 354 19.55 1.14 6.85
CA MET A 354 19.05 -0.20 6.51
C MET A 354 19.93 -1.31 7.05
N ASP A 355 21.27 -1.13 7.12
CA ASP A 355 22.19 -2.06 7.78
C ASP A 355 21.83 -2.23 9.26
N ILE A 356 21.54 -1.12 9.95
CA ILE A 356 21.10 -1.17 11.36
C ILE A 356 19.79 -1.97 11.48
N GLN A 357 18.83 -1.72 10.60
CA GLN A 357 17.54 -2.41 10.63
C GLN A 357 17.67 -3.89 10.27
N GLN A 358 18.52 -4.26 9.32
CA GLN A 358 18.79 -5.66 8.98
C GLN A 358 19.26 -6.45 10.19
N GLY A 359 20.22 -5.90 10.96
CA GLY A 359 20.68 -6.54 12.20
C GLY A 359 19.55 -6.71 13.24
N ILE A 360 18.68 -5.70 13.39
CA ILE A 360 17.52 -5.77 14.27
C ILE A 360 16.53 -6.84 13.79
N SER A 361 16.27 -6.89 12.49
CA SER A 361 15.36 -7.87 11.88
C SER A 361 15.84 -9.29 12.10
N ALA A 362 17.13 -9.57 11.86
CA ALA A 362 17.74 -10.88 12.10
C ALA A 362 17.59 -11.33 13.57
N GLU A 363 17.86 -10.45 14.55
CA GLU A 363 17.68 -10.76 15.97
C GLU A 363 16.21 -11.05 16.33
N LEU A 364 15.27 -10.25 15.79
CA LEU A 364 13.84 -10.41 16.05
C LEU A 364 13.29 -11.69 15.39
N SER A 365 13.76 -12.04 14.19
CA SER A 365 13.40 -13.29 13.49
C SER A 365 13.96 -14.50 14.25
N ALA A 366 15.23 -14.48 14.65
CA ALA A 366 15.84 -15.54 15.47
C ALA A 366 15.12 -15.78 16.81
N ALA A 367 14.59 -14.71 17.42
CA ALA A 367 13.80 -14.81 18.66
C ALA A 367 12.43 -15.49 18.48
N LYS A 368 12.00 -15.75 17.25
CA LYS A 368 10.76 -16.47 16.94
C LYS A 368 10.98 -17.99 16.80
N VAL A 369 12.21 -18.45 16.63
CA VAL A 369 12.53 -19.88 16.52
C VAL A 369 12.05 -20.63 17.76
N GLY A 370 11.37 -21.76 17.54
CA GLY A 370 10.72 -22.58 18.57
C GLY A 370 9.33 -22.08 19.00
N LYS A 371 8.83 -20.98 18.43
CA LYS A 371 7.46 -20.51 18.70
C LYS A 371 6.47 -21.10 17.69
N GLN A 372 5.25 -21.28 18.14
CA GLN A 372 4.11 -21.62 17.27
C GLN A 372 3.37 -20.35 16.86
N MET A 373 3.05 -20.25 15.58
CA MET A 373 2.37 -19.10 15.00
C MET A 373 1.26 -19.55 14.06
N ARG A 374 0.17 -18.80 14.02
CA ARG A 374 -0.88 -18.98 13.02
C ARG A 374 -0.41 -18.35 11.70
N VAL A 375 -0.44 -19.13 10.62
CA VAL A 375 0.04 -18.75 9.28
C VAL A 375 -1.05 -19.01 8.27
N ILE A 376 -1.31 -18.03 7.38
CA ILE A 376 -2.11 -18.21 6.17
C ILE A 376 -1.18 -18.59 5.03
N ILE A 377 -1.57 -19.53 4.18
CA ILE A 377 -0.78 -19.93 3.03
C ILE A 377 -1.21 -19.09 1.83
N ASP A 378 -0.27 -18.35 1.25
CA ASP A 378 -0.53 -17.45 0.13
C ASP A 378 -0.32 -18.12 -1.24
N ARG A 379 0.75 -18.89 -1.38
CA ARG A 379 1.14 -19.51 -2.66
C ARG A 379 2.04 -20.72 -2.49
N VAL A 380 2.32 -21.35 -3.61
CA VAL A 380 3.38 -22.36 -3.73
C VAL A 380 4.47 -21.80 -4.62
N GLU A 381 5.73 -21.90 -4.16
CA GLU A 381 6.88 -21.43 -4.90
C GLU A 381 8.03 -22.46 -4.75
N GLY A 382 8.42 -23.09 -5.86
CA GLY A 382 9.42 -24.17 -5.83
C GLY A 382 9.04 -25.30 -4.89
N ASP A 383 9.92 -25.60 -3.96
CA ASP A 383 9.74 -26.66 -2.95
C ASP A 383 9.07 -26.19 -1.67
N TYR A 384 8.53 -24.95 -1.63
CA TYR A 384 7.93 -24.37 -0.44
C TYR A 384 6.46 -24.00 -0.64
N TYR A 385 5.69 -24.14 0.45
CA TYR A 385 4.51 -23.32 0.68
C TYR A 385 4.96 -22.00 1.30
N ILE A 386 4.49 -20.92 0.74
CA ILE A 386 4.77 -19.56 1.24
C ILE A 386 3.54 -19.05 1.95
N GLY A 387 3.74 -18.57 3.17
CA GLY A 387 2.65 -18.03 3.98
C GLY A 387 3.09 -16.82 4.79
N ARG A 388 2.15 -16.26 5.54
CA ARG A 388 2.37 -15.07 6.39
C ARG A 388 1.74 -15.26 7.76
N THR A 389 2.32 -14.59 8.74
CA THR A 389 1.74 -14.47 10.08
C THR A 389 0.81 -13.25 10.16
N GLU A 390 0.11 -13.09 11.29
CA GLU A 390 -0.65 -11.86 11.58
C GLU A 390 0.22 -10.60 11.62
N PHE A 391 1.54 -10.74 11.66
CA PHE A 391 2.51 -9.66 11.77
C PHE A 391 3.12 -9.24 10.43
N ASP A 392 2.73 -9.87 9.33
CA ASP A 392 3.36 -9.69 8.03
C ASP A 392 2.32 -9.35 6.96
N SER A 393 2.49 -8.20 6.32
CA SER A 393 1.65 -7.73 5.22
C SER A 393 2.04 -8.44 3.91
N PRO A 394 1.09 -8.77 3.04
CA PRO A 394 1.42 -9.32 1.73
C PRO A 394 2.33 -8.37 0.93
N GLU A 395 3.20 -8.94 0.11
CA GLU A 395 4.05 -8.27 -0.89
C GLU A 395 5.19 -7.39 -0.33
N VAL A 396 5.11 -6.94 0.92
CA VAL A 396 6.06 -5.95 1.48
C VAL A 396 6.78 -6.38 2.74
N ASP A 397 6.30 -7.40 3.43
CA ASP A 397 6.90 -7.92 4.66
C ASP A 397 7.43 -9.35 4.44
N PRO A 398 8.31 -9.84 5.33
CA PRO A 398 8.84 -11.20 5.29
C PRO A 398 7.79 -12.30 5.30
N GLU A 399 8.21 -13.47 4.87
CA GLU A 399 7.36 -14.63 4.63
C GLU A 399 7.71 -15.80 5.57
N VAL A 400 6.83 -16.79 5.59
CA VAL A 400 7.07 -18.07 6.27
C VAL A 400 7.17 -19.15 5.18
N LEU A 401 8.33 -19.78 5.09
CA LEU A 401 8.62 -20.85 4.15
C LEU A 401 8.41 -22.21 4.83
N ILE A 402 7.55 -23.05 4.27
CA ILE A 402 7.19 -24.38 4.80
C ILE A 402 7.54 -25.42 3.72
N ASP A 403 8.44 -26.34 4.06
CA ASP A 403 8.91 -27.36 3.11
C ASP A 403 7.77 -28.30 2.69
N ARG A 404 7.62 -28.51 1.39
CA ARG A 404 6.65 -29.43 0.78
C ARG A 404 7.08 -30.89 0.82
N LEU A 405 8.37 -31.15 0.97
CA LEU A 405 8.94 -32.50 0.97
C LEU A 405 8.58 -33.30 2.22
N ASP A 406 8.11 -32.63 3.27
CA ASP A 406 7.62 -33.28 4.51
C ASP A 406 6.31 -34.09 4.30
N GLY A 407 5.75 -34.11 3.10
CA GLY A 407 4.55 -34.88 2.75
C GLY A 407 3.24 -34.26 3.23
N THR A 408 3.27 -33.06 3.83
CA THR A 408 2.07 -32.33 4.24
C THR A 408 1.48 -31.56 3.06
N SER A 409 0.18 -31.76 2.77
CA SER A 409 -0.52 -31.00 1.74
C SER A 409 -1.26 -29.83 2.37
N LEU A 410 -0.84 -28.61 2.05
CA LEU A 410 -1.49 -27.37 2.52
C LEU A 410 -2.35 -26.77 1.41
N ILE A 411 -3.43 -26.14 1.81
CA ILE A 411 -4.37 -25.47 0.89
C ILE A 411 -4.12 -23.96 0.96
N ILE A 412 -3.91 -23.34 -0.20
CA ILE A 412 -3.77 -21.88 -0.34
C ILE A 412 -5.02 -21.20 0.22
N GLY A 413 -4.84 -20.11 0.95
CA GLY A 413 -5.90 -19.37 1.62
C GLY A 413 -6.42 -20.00 2.92
N ASN A 414 -5.81 -21.09 3.39
CA ASN A 414 -6.14 -21.67 4.69
C ASN A 414 -5.09 -21.36 5.74
N PHE A 415 -5.54 -21.34 6.99
CA PHE A 415 -4.70 -21.10 8.17
C PHE A 415 -4.21 -22.42 8.77
N TYR A 416 -2.95 -22.41 9.20
CA TYR A 416 -2.30 -23.54 9.87
C TYR A 416 -1.50 -23.06 11.07
N GLN A 417 -1.34 -23.94 12.06
CA GLN A 417 -0.37 -23.72 13.15
C GLN A 417 1.00 -24.19 12.67
N ILE A 418 1.97 -23.32 12.73
CA ILE A 418 3.32 -23.54 12.24
C ILE A 418 4.29 -23.33 13.41
N GLU A 419 5.15 -24.30 13.66
CA GLU A 419 6.32 -24.12 14.52
C GLU A 419 7.47 -23.53 13.69
N VAL A 420 8.01 -22.39 14.10
CA VAL A 420 9.19 -21.80 13.48
C VAL A 420 10.41 -22.63 13.86
N VAL A 421 11.09 -23.21 12.88
CA VAL A 421 12.24 -24.09 13.10
C VAL A 421 13.58 -23.42 12.83
N ASP A 422 13.58 -22.39 11.96
CA ASP A 422 14.77 -21.60 11.60
C ASP A 422 14.35 -20.21 11.12
N SER A 423 15.31 -19.30 10.95
CA SER A 423 15.12 -17.97 10.37
C SER A 423 16.38 -17.50 9.68
N ASP A 424 16.23 -16.68 8.66
CA ASP A 424 17.32 -15.82 8.16
C ASP A 424 17.13 -14.37 8.63
N ASP A 425 17.75 -13.41 7.93
CA ASP A 425 17.68 -11.99 8.31
C ASP A 425 16.26 -11.43 8.25
N PHE A 426 15.38 -12.04 7.45
CA PHE A 426 14.02 -11.57 7.22
C PHE A 426 12.99 -12.69 7.40
N ASP A 427 13.12 -13.78 6.66
CA ASP A 427 12.11 -14.82 6.55
C ASP A 427 12.19 -15.86 7.67
N LEU A 428 11.10 -16.58 7.86
CA LEU A 428 10.98 -17.66 8.83
C LEU A 428 10.84 -19.00 8.09
N PHE A 429 11.47 -20.03 8.63
CA PHE A 429 11.26 -21.41 8.17
C PHE A 429 10.42 -22.17 9.20
N GLY A 430 9.40 -22.85 8.72
CA GLY A 430 8.41 -23.45 9.59
C GLY A 430 8.02 -24.86 9.20
N LYS A 431 7.45 -25.59 10.14
CA LYS A 431 6.79 -26.89 9.90
C LYS A 431 5.38 -26.88 10.52
N VAL A 432 4.48 -27.62 9.94
CA VAL A 432 3.11 -27.80 10.48
C VAL A 432 3.15 -28.57 11.79
N VAL A 433 2.36 -28.13 12.77
CA VAL A 433 2.24 -28.76 14.10
C VAL A 433 0.98 -29.61 14.19
#